data_186abff34fb3252e41a0e97974fc18f6
#
_entry.id   186abff34fb3252e41a0e97974fc18f6
#
_cell.length_a   1.000
_cell.length_b   1.000
_cell.length_c   1.000
_cell.angle_alpha   90.00
_cell.angle_beta   90.00
_cell.angle_gamma   90.00
#
_symmetry.space_group_name_H-M   'P 1'
#
loop_
_entity.id
_entity.type
_entity.pdbx_description
1 polymer ?
#
loop_
_entity_poly.entity_id
_entity_poly.type
_entity_poly.pdbx_seq_one_letter_code
_entity_poly.pdbx_strand_id
1 'polypeptide(L)'
;MMNDIKVMNHAADNIRILAASMVEKANSGHPGGAMGGSDFINVLFSEYLVYDPADPTWTGRDRFFLDPGHMSPMLYAGLALRGFFSMEDLKQFRQWGSVTPGHPELDLQRGIENSSGPLGQGHALAAGAAVAEKFLEARLGSTMMQHKIYAYISDGAVEEEISQGVGRIAGNLGLNNLIMFYDSNNLQLSTECGVVMNQDTEMKYKA
;
A
#
# COMPACT_ATOMS: atom_id res chain seq x y z
N MET A 1 -4.38 15.18 17.80
CA MET A 1 -5.43 16.08 17.25
C MET A 1 -5.62 15.68 15.81
N MET A 2 -6.81 15.37 15.36
CA MET A 2 -7.06 15.08 13.93
C MET A 2 -6.80 16.34 13.09
N ASN A 3 -6.28 16.16 11.89
CA ASN A 3 -6.06 17.24 10.95
C ASN A 3 -7.39 17.89 10.49
N ASP A 4 -7.34 19.13 10.03
CA ASP A 4 -8.51 19.82 9.47
C ASP A 4 -9.06 19.06 8.26
N ILE A 5 -10.35 18.75 8.26
CA ILE A 5 -11.00 17.93 7.21
C ILE A 5 -10.89 18.57 5.82
N LYS A 6 -10.88 19.92 5.74
CA LYS A 6 -10.74 20.61 4.45
C LYS A 6 -9.34 20.44 3.89
N VAL A 7 -8.33 20.49 4.77
CA VAL A 7 -6.93 20.24 4.39
C VAL A 7 -6.76 18.79 3.95
N MET A 8 -7.36 17.84 4.69
CA MET A 8 -7.31 16.41 4.34
C MET A 8 -7.97 16.14 2.98
N ASN A 9 -9.14 16.68 2.74
CA ASN A 9 -9.83 16.52 1.46
C ASN A 9 -9.01 17.15 0.31
N HIS A 10 -8.46 18.35 0.52
CA HIS A 10 -7.62 19.00 -0.48
C HIS A 10 -6.35 18.19 -0.79
N ALA A 11 -5.72 17.60 0.20
CA ALA A 11 -4.57 16.72 0.01
C ALA A 11 -4.94 15.46 -0.79
N ALA A 12 -6.05 14.81 -0.45
CA ALA A 12 -6.55 13.64 -1.18
C ALA A 12 -6.88 13.97 -2.65
N ASP A 13 -7.50 15.15 -2.89
CA ASP A 13 -7.79 15.62 -4.26
C ASP A 13 -6.50 15.88 -5.06
N ASN A 14 -5.46 16.44 -4.42
CA ASN A 14 -4.16 16.58 -5.07
C ASN A 14 -3.55 15.22 -5.43
N ILE A 15 -3.58 14.24 -4.54
CA ILE A 15 -3.11 12.88 -4.83
C ILE A 15 -3.87 12.32 -6.04
N ARG A 16 -5.19 12.45 -6.06
CA ARG A 16 -6.07 11.97 -7.13
C ARG A 16 -5.73 12.59 -8.49
N ILE A 17 -5.56 13.92 -8.50
CA ILE A 17 -5.22 14.67 -9.73
C ILE A 17 -3.81 14.31 -10.20
N LEU A 18 -2.83 14.22 -9.30
CA LEU A 18 -1.47 13.83 -9.63
C LEU A 18 -1.41 12.41 -10.20
N ALA A 19 -2.11 11.46 -9.59
CA ALA A 19 -2.18 10.08 -10.08
C ALA A 19 -2.77 10.00 -11.49
N ALA A 20 -3.87 10.71 -11.76
CA ALA A 20 -4.47 10.79 -13.08
C ALA A 20 -3.50 11.44 -14.10
N SER A 21 -2.85 12.55 -13.73
CA SER A 21 -1.91 13.28 -14.59
C SER A 21 -0.66 12.46 -14.93
N MET A 22 -0.17 11.63 -14.00
CA MET A 22 0.96 10.73 -14.25
C MET A 22 0.60 9.69 -15.31
N VAL A 23 -0.57 9.06 -15.19
CA VAL A 23 -1.08 8.06 -16.14
C VAL A 23 -1.31 8.69 -17.51
N GLU A 24 -1.96 9.86 -17.56
CA GLU A 24 -2.23 10.59 -18.77
C GLU A 24 -0.92 10.97 -19.49
N LYS A 25 0.03 11.55 -18.77
CA LYS A 25 1.32 11.94 -19.36
C LYS A 25 2.11 10.75 -19.90
N ALA A 26 2.09 9.63 -19.20
CA ALA A 26 2.76 8.40 -19.61
C ALA A 26 2.04 7.69 -20.78
N ASN A 27 0.80 8.09 -21.07
CA ASN A 27 -0.12 7.40 -22.00
C ASN A 27 -0.17 5.89 -21.69
N SER A 28 -0.03 5.53 -20.44
CA SER A 28 0.06 4.13 -19.96
C SER A 28 -0.13 4.09 -18.45
N GLY A 29 -0.90 3.11 -17.96
CA GLY A 29 -1.10 2.88 -16.53
C GLY A 29 -2.55 2.58 -16.17
N HIS A 30 -2.82 2.56 -14.88
CA HIS A 30 -4.11 2.21 -14.29
C HIS A 30 -4.62 3.38 -13.44
N PRO A 31 -5.53 4.22 -13.93
CA PRO A 31 -6.00 5.39 -13.19
C PRO A 31 -7.02 5.04 -12.09
N GLY A 32 -7.83 4.00 -12.29
CA GLY A 32 -8.99 3.70 -11.45
C GLY A 32 -8.65 3.55 -9.96
N GLY A 33 -7.93 2.48 -9.61
CA GLY A 33 -7.53 2.23 -8.22
C GLY A 33 -6.62 3.32 -7.65
N ALA A 34 -5.73 3.89 -8.49
CA ALA A 34 -4.86 4.98 -8.06
C ALA A 34 -5.63 6.24 -7.63
N MET A 35 -6.73 6.54 -8.31
CA MET A 35 -7.63 7.64 -7.93
C MET A 35 -8.53 7.26 -6.75
N GLY A 36 -9.06 6.04 -6.75
CA GLY A 36 -9.96 5.53 -5.71
C GLY A 36 -9.31 5.44 -4.33
N GLY A 37 -8.04 5.03 -4.27
CA GLY A 37 -7.29 4.89 -3.02
C GLY A 37 -6.69 6.20 -2.47
N SER A 38 -6.93 7.35 -3.10
CA SER A 38 -6.31 8.63 -2.72
C SER A 38 -6.68 9.08 -1.31
N ASP A 39 -7.93 8.93 -0.89
CA ASP A 39 -8.38 9.24 0.47
C ASP A 39 -7.71 8.32 1.48
N PHE A 40 -7.69 7.02 1.19
CA PHE A 40 -7.06 6.03 2.06
C PHE A 40 -5.58 6.35 2.31
N ILE A 41 -4.78 6.52 1.25
CA ILE A 41 -3.34 6.75 1.39
C ILE A 41 -3.06 8.06 2.13
N ASN A 42 -3.87 9.10 1.88
CA ASN A 42 -3.73 10.36 2.58
C ASN A 42 -4.03 10.21 4.08
N VAL A 43 -5.13 9.56 4.44
CA VAL A 43 -5.52 9.32 5.84
C VAL A 43 -4.48 8.44 6.53
N LEU A 44 -4.07 7.34 5.90
CA LEU A 44 -3.06 6.44 6.47
C LEU A 44 -1.78 7.19 6.86
N PHE A 45 -1.18 7.93 5.93
CA PHE A 45 0.09 8.62 6.17
C PHE A 45 -0.03 9.88 7.02
N SER A 46 -1.22 10.48 7.14
CA SER A 46 -1.42 11.71 7.90
C SER A 46 -1.87 11.48 9.33
N GLU A 47 -2.58 10.36 9.62
CA GLU A 47 -3.24 10.13 10.90
C GLU A 47 -2.79 8.86 11.63
N TYR A 48 -2.29 7.86 10.90
CA TYR A 48 -2.07 6.52 11.47
C TYR A 48 -0.64 6.03 11.38
N LEU A 49 0.01 6.18 10.23
CA LEU A 49 1.34 5.64 9.99
C LEU A 49 2.40 6.43 10.77
N VAL A 50 3.14 5.75 11.62
CA VAL A 50 4.26 6.34 12.37
C VAL A 50 5.52 6.21 11.53
N TYR A 51 6.07 7.34 11.08
CA TYR A 51 7.28 7.40 10.26
C TYR A 51 7.97 8.76 10.43
N ASP A 52 9.24 8.85 10.04
CA ASP A 52 10.00 10.10 10.01
C ASP A 52 10.45 10.39 8.57
N PRO A 53 9.94 11.47 7.94
CA PRO A 53 10.39 11.85 6.60
C PRO A 53 11.88 12.24 6.52
N ALA A 54 12.48 12.65 7.62
CA ALA A 54 13.91 12.99 7.70
C ALA A 54 14.81 11.75 7.88
N ASP A 55 14.25 10.65 8.40
CA ASP A 55 14.92 9.34 8.52
C ASP A 55 13.98 8.22 8.03
N PRO A 56 13.82 8.05 6.72
CA PRO A 56 12.90 7.07 6.14
C PRO A 56 13.29 5.62 6.43
N THR A 57 14.51 5.40 6.90
CA THR A 57 15.00 4.06 7.28
C THR A 57 14.96 3.80 8.78
N TRP A 58 14.46 4.75 9.56
CA TRP A 58 14.31 4.57 11.01
C TRP A 58 13.66 3.22 11.34
N THR A 59 14.33 2.43 12.19
CA THR A 59 13.87 1.06 12.49
C THR A 59 12.55 1.01 13.24
N GLY A 60 12.23 2.06 14.01
CA GLY A 60 10.99 2.19 14.79
C GLY A 60 9.76 2.63 13.99
N ARG A 61 9.86 2.78 12.66
CA ARG A 61 8.72 3.17 11.84
C ARG A 61 7.74 2.04 11.61
N ASP A 62 6.47 2.39 11.43
CA ASP A 62 5.49 1.52 10.79
C ASP A 62 5.86 1.26 9.32
N ARG A 63 5.31 0.21 8.72
CA ARG A 63 5.59 -0.15 7.32
C ARG A 63 4.30 -0.28 6.53
N PHE A 64 4.33 0.24 5.31
CA PHE A 64 3.21 0.15 4.37
C PHE A 64 3.61 -0.65 3.13
N PHE A 65 2.85 -1.70 2.85
CA PHE A 65 3.02 -2.59 1.70
C PHE A 65 1.89 -2.38 0.69
N LEU A 66 2.23 -2.01 -0.52
CA LEU A 66 1.29 -1.91 -1.62
C LEU A 66 1.31 -3.24 -2.41
N ASP A 67 0.25 -4.04 -2.32
CA ASP A 67 0.13 -5.28 -3.10
C ASP A 67 -0.19 -4.99 -4.57
N PRO A 68 -1.28 -4.24 -4.90
CA PRO A 68 -1.59 -3.94 -6.29
C PRO A 68 -0.63 -2.88 -6.87
N GLY A 69 0.55 -3.34 -7.29
CA GLY A 69 1.62 -2.47 -7.77
C GLY A 69 1.23 -1.54 -8.91
N HIS A 70 0.20 -1.91 -9.70
CA HIS A 70 -0.37 -1.04 -10.73
C HIS A 70 -1.02 0.23 -10.17
N MET A 71 -1.31 0.30 -8.86
CA MET A 71 -1.78 1.49 -8.17
C MET A 71 -0.63 2.42 -7.73
N SER A 72 0.59 2.19 -8.20
CA SER A 72 1.78 2.99 -7.92
C SER A 72 1.60 4.51 -8.02
N PRO A 73 0.80 5.09 -8.95
CA PRO A 73 0.58 6.53 -8.99
C PRO A 73 -0.01 7.09 -7.69
N MET A 74 -0.89 6.35 -7.01
CA MET A 74 -1.39 6.73 -5.68
C MET A 74 -0.25 6.84 -4.65
N LEU A 75 0.61 5.81 -4.61
CA LEU A 75 1.73 5.77 -3.67
C LEU A 75 2.72 6.89 -3.94
N TYR A 76 3.15 7.06 -5.20
CA TYR A 76 4.11 8.11 -5.56
C TYR A 76 3.56 9.52 -5.29
N ALA A 77 2.30 9.79 -5.65
CA ALA A 77 1.66 11.08 -5.37
C ALA A 77 1.54 11.33 -3.86
N GLY A 78 1.14 10.31 -3.09
CA GLY A 78 1.09 10.38 -1.63
C GLY A 78 2.46 10.66 -1.01
N LEU A 79 3.50 9.99 -1.47
CA LEU A 79 4.87 10.18 -1.00
C LEU A 79 5.45 11.53 -1.47
N ALA A 80 5.07 12.03 -2.66
CA ALA A 80 5.49 13.34 -3.14
C ALA A 80 4.97 14.47 -2.25
N LEU A 81 3.71 14.42 -1.79
CA LEU A 81 3.17 15.38 -0.84
C LEU A 81 3.91 15.40 0.51
N ARG A 82 4.68 14.35 0.78
CA ARG A 82 5.48 14.19 2.01
C ARG A 82 6.98 14.45 1.80
N GLY A 83 7.34 14.87 0.58
CA GLY A 83 8.70 15.28 0.24
C GLY A 83 9.64 14.17 -0.22
N PHE A 84 9.16 12.92 -0.39
CA PHE A 84 9.98 11.79 -0.84
C PHE A 84 10.23 11.78 -2.35
N PHE A 85 9.33 12.39 -3.14
CA PHE A 85 9.46 12.54 -4.58
C PHE A 85 9.26 13.99 -4.99
N SER A 86 10.01 14.41 -5.99
CA SER A 86 9.80 15.71 -6.62
C SER A 86 8.70 15.64 -7.69
N MET A 87 8.19 16.80 -8.09
CA MET A 87 7.24 16.87 -9.21
C MET A 87 7.87 16.41 -10.53
N GLU A 88 9.18 16.56 -10.68
CA GLU A 88 9.90 16.08 -11.88
C GLU A 88 9.98 14.54 -11.89
N ASP A 89 10.15 13.90 -10.72
CA ASP A 89 10.09 12.44 -10.61
C ASP A 89 8.70 11.91 -11.03
N LEU A 90 7.62 12.56 -10.60
CA LEU A 90 6.26 12.17 -10.99
C LEU A 90 6.03 12.31 -12.50
N LYS A 91 6.60 13.34 -13.13
CA LYS A 91 6.53 13.55 -14.59
C LYS A 91 7.26 12.48 -15.40
N GLN A 92 8.16 11.72 -14.76
CA GLN A 92 8.90 10.61 -15.37
C GLN A 92 8.26 9.24 -15.11
N PHE A 93 7.03 9.21 -14.65
CA PHE A 93 6.31 7.96 -14.43
C PHE A 93 6.33 7.04 -15.64
N ARG A 94 6.73 5.78 -15.42
CA ARG A 94 6.89 4.75 -16.48
C ARG A 94 7.93 5.06 -17.56
N GLN A 95 8.78 6.06 -17.38
CA GLN A 95 9.88 6.30 -18.30
C GLN A 95 11.07 5.42 -17.93
N TRP A 96 11.84 5.02 -18.93
CA TRP A 96 13.04 4.21 -18.71
C TRP A 96 14.05 4.92 -17.79
N GLY A 97 14.50 4.18 -16.78
CA GLY A 97 15.47 4.71 -15.81
C GLY A 97 14.90 5.69 -14.78
N SER A 98 13.57 5.91 -14.76
CA SER A 98 12.95 6.77 -13.74
C SER A 98 12.86 6.08 -12.39
N VAL A 99 12.78 6.89 -11.33
CA VAL A 99 12.55 6.41 -9.95
C VAL A 99 11.06 6.16 -9.66
N THR A 100 10.19 6.34 -10.66
CA THR A 100 8.74 6.09 -10.60
C THR A 100 8.31 5.07 -11.66
N PRO A 101 8.81 3.82 -11.60
CA PRO A 101 8.39 2.77 -12.53
C PRO A 101 6.90 2.46 -12.41
N GLY A 102 6.35 1.74 -13.38
CA GLY A 102 4.91 1.40 -13.43
C GLY A 102 4.43 0.55 -12.25
N HIS A 103 5.29 -0.25 -11.68
CA HIS A 103 5.13 -0.97 -10.42
C HIS A 103 6.28 -0.59 -9.50
N PRO A 104 6.04 -0.32 -8.20
CA PRO A 104 7.09 0.13 -7.31
C PRO A 104 8.19 -0.90 -7.15
N GLU A 105 9.42 -0.42 -7.07
CA GLU A 105 10.58 -1.17 -6.62
C GLU A 105 10.91 -0.77 -5.18
N LEU A 106 11.45 -1.71 -4.39
CA LEU A 106 11.92 -1.45 -3.03
C LEU A 106 12.87 -0.25 -3.01
N ASP A 107 12.50 0.80 -2.30
CA ASP A 107 13.31 2.00 -2.13
C ASP A 107 13.01 2.63 -0.76
N LEU A 108 13.68 2.16 0.25
CA LEU A 108 13.47 2.61 1.63
C LEU A 108 13.78 4.10 1.81
N GLN A 109 14.71 4.65 1.02
CA GLN A 109 15.04 6.07 1.07
C GLN A 109 13.89 6.96 0.57
N ARG A 110 12.99 6.40 -0.24
CA ARG A 110 11.78 7.07 -0.73
C ARG A 110 10.49 6.54 -0.10
N GLY A 111 10.59 5.77 0.99
CA GLY A 111 9.43 5.27 1.74
C GLY A 111 8.68 4.12 1.05
N ILE A 112 9.32 3.39 0.13
CA ILE A 112 8.75 2.22 -0.54
C ILE A 112 9.29 0.94 0.10
N GLU A 113 8.42 0.19 0.76
CA GLU A 113 8.78 -0.99 1.57
C GLU A 113 8.86 -2.30 0.78
N ASN A 114 8.32 -2.34 -0.44
CA ASN A 114 8.35 -3.57 -1.25
C ASN A 114 8.37 -3.29 -2.75
N SER A 115 9.06 -4.14 -3.49
CA SER A 115 8.78 -4.30 -4.92
C SER A 115 7.45 -5.01 -5.08
N SER A 116 6.60 -4.53 -5.97
CA SER A 116 5.31 -5.14 -6.25
C SER A 116 5.05 -5.24 -7.75
N GLY A 117 3.99 -5.96 -8.11
CA GLY A 117 3.63 -6.26 -9.50
C GLY A 117 2.84 -7.55 -9.54
N PRO A 118 3.43 -8.70 -9.19
CA PRO A 118 2.66 -9.93 -9.01
C PRO A 118 1.70 -9.79 -7.82
N LEU A 119 0.40 -9.90 -8.10
CA LEU A 119 -0.67 -9.79 -7.10
C LEU A 119 -0.56 -10.87 -6.01
N GLY A 120 -0.94 -10.55 -4.78
CA GLY A 120 -0.85 -11.41 -3.60
C GLY A 120 0.52 -11.44 -2.92
N GLN A 121 1.60 -11.10 -3.63
CA GLN A 121 2.95 -11.12 -3.05
C GLN A 121 3.17 -9.98 -2.04
N GLY A 122 2.60 -8.79 -2.26
CA GLY A 122 2.67 -7.70 -1.29
C GLY A 122 2.02 -8.05 0.03
N HIS A 123 0.89 -8.77 0.00
CA HIS A 123 0.25 -9.33 1.19
C HIS A 123 1.18 -10.33 1.92
N ALA A 124 1.84 -11.22 1.17
CA ALA A 124 2.78 -12.18 1.74
C ALA A 124 4.00 -11.49 2.39
N LEU A 125 4.54 -10.46 1.74
CA LEU A 125 5.64 -9.64 2.28
C LEU A 125 5.23 -8.92 3.57
N ALA A 126 4.02 -8.33 3.60
CA ALA A 126 3.48 -7.68 4.78
C ALA A 126 3.31 -8.66 5.95
N ALA A 127 2.77 -9.86 5.70
CA ALA A 127 2.66 -10.89 6.73
C ALA A 127 4.03 -11.36 7.24
N GLY A 128 5.01 -11.52 6.34
CA GLY A 128 6.39 -11.83 6.72
C GLY A 128 7.01 -10.74 7.60
N ALA A 129 6.78 -9.46 7.28
CA ALA A 129 7.21 -8.34 8.11
C ALA A 129 6.51 -8.36 9.49
N ALA A 130 5.23 -8.69 9.54
CA ALA A 130 4.48 -8.80 10.81
C ALA A 130 5.01 -9.95 11.70
N VAL A 131 5.38 -11.07 11.11
CA VAL A 131 6.06 -12.17 11.84
C VAL A 131 7.42 -11.72 12.36
N ALA A 132 8.22 -11.06 11.51
CA ALA A 132 9.54 -10.56 11.92
C ALA A 132 9.43 -9.55 13.08
N GLU A 133 8.44 -8.67 13.02
CA GLU A 133 8.16 -7.72 14.10
C GLU A 133 7.85 -8.43 15.42
N LYS A 134 6.95 -9.41 15.41
CA LYS A 134 6.63 -10.21 16.61
C LYS A 134 7.84 -10.94 17.17
N PHE A 135 8.69 -11.45 16.28
CA PHE A 135 9.94 -12.08 16.69
C PHE A 135 10.90 -11.09 17.36
N LEU A 136 11.05 -9.91 16.80
CA LEU A 136 11.90 -8.85 17.36
C LEU A 136 11.32 -8.30 18.67
N GLU A 137 10.00 -8.06 18.74
CA GLU A 137 9.32 -7.64 19.96
C GLU A 137 9.58 -8.63 21.12
N ALA A 138 9.48 -9.92 20.83
CA ALA A 138 9.74 -10.96 21.84
C ALA A 138 11.20 -11.00 22.33
N ARG A 139 12.15 -10.55 21.49
CA ARG A 139 13.58 -10.54 21.82
C ARG A 139 14.08 -9.26 22.43
N LEU A 140 13.56 -8.12 21.97
CA LEU A 140 14.06 -6.79 22.30
C LEU A 140 13.13 -6.02 23.24
N GLY A 141 11.91 -6.51 23.42
CA GLY A 141 10.87 -5.89 24.21
C GLY A 141 9.99 -4.91 23.41
N SER A 142 8.74 -4.80 23.82
CA SER A 142 7.73 -3.96 23.15
C SER A 142 8.01 -2.47 23.17
N THR A 143 8.82 -2.00 24.13
CA THR A 143 9.22 -0.58 24.19
C THR A 143 10.08 -0.15 23.01
N MET A 144 10.80 -1.08 22.39
CA MET A 144 11.69 -0.83 21.25
C MET A 144 11.10 -1.26 19.92
N MET A 145 10.24 -2.28 19.96
CA MET A 145 9.71 -2.97 18.79
C MET A 145 8.19 -3.13 18.93
N GLN A 146 7.43 -2.16 18.47
CA GLN A 146 5.97 -2.21 18.49
C GLN A 146 5.41 -1.48 17.25
N HIS A 147 5.79 -2.00 16.08
CA HIS A 147 5.42 -1.40 14.82
C HIS A 147 4.14 -2.03 14.28
N LYS A 148 3.37 -1.23 13.54
CA LYS A 148 2.26 -1.71 12.73
C LYS A 148 2.74 -1.97 11.31
N ILE A 149 2.19 -3.01 10.73
CA ILE A 149 2.39 -3.37 9.34
C ILE A 149 1.06 -3.17 8.63
N TYR A 150 1.05 -2.27 7.66
CA TYR A 150 -0.14 -1.96 6.88
C TYR A 150 0.01 -2.57 5.48
N ALA A 151 -1.05 -3.16 4.97
CA ALA A 151 -1.11 -3.68 3.61
C ALA A 151 -2.36 -3.17 2.90
N TYR A 152 -2.20 -2.73 1.65
CA TYR A 152 -3.31 -2.44 0.76
C TYR A 152 -3.42 -3.57 -0.25
N ILE A 153 -4.58 -4.18 -0.36
CA ILE A 153 -4.85 -5.34 -1.22
C ILE A 153 -6.12 -5.10 -2.04
N SER A 154 -6.15 -5.58 -3.27
CA SER A 154 -7.29 -5.44 -4.19
C SER A 154 -8.04 -6.75 -4.39
N ASP A 155 -9.16 -6.72 -5.13
CA ASP A 155 -9.95 -7.90 -5.49
C ASP A 155 -9.08 -8.97 -6.15
N GLY A 156 -8.37 -8.64 -7.23
CA GLY A 156 -7.50 -9.61 -7.90
C GLY A 156 -6.36 -10.12 -7.03
N ALA A 157 -5.87 -9.30 -6.09
CA ALA A 157 -4.82 -9.73 -5.17
C ALA A 157 -5.33 -10.71 -4.11
N VAL A 158 -6.54 -10.50 -3.58
CA VAL A 158 -7.12 -11.39 -2.57
C VAL A 158 -7.50 -12.76 -3.16
N GLU A 159 -7.74 -12.84 -4.45
CA GLU A 159 -8.05 -14.09 -5.16
C GLU A 159 -6.83 -15.00 -5.37
N GLU A 160 -5.62 -14.43 -5.35
CA GLU A 160 -4.40 -15.20 -5.53
C GLU A 160 -4.19 -16.23 -4.42
N GLU A 161 -3.80 -17.47 -4.77
CA GLU A 161 -3.60 -18.56 -3.83
C GLU A 161 -2.58 -18.24 -2.72
N ILE A 162 -1.54 -17.48 -3.06
CA ILE A 162 -0.57 -17.03 -2.07
C ILE A 162 -1.22 -16.13 -1.02
N SER A 163 -2.08 -15.21 -1.44
CA SER A 163 -2.83 -14.31 -0.54
C SER A 163 -3.77 -15.09 0.37
N GLN A 164 -4.47 -16.09 -0.20
CA GLN A 164 -5.35 -16.99 0.53
C GLN A 164 -4.61 -17.78 1.62
N GLY A 165 -3.45 -18.33 1.27
CA GLY A 165 -2.58 -19.06 2.21
C GLY A 165 -2.05 -18.16 3.32
N VAL A 166 -1.58 -16.98 2.95
CA VAL A 166 -1.06 -15.98 3.90
C VAL A 166 -2.11 -15.51 4.88
N GLY A 167 -3.34 -15.23 4.45
CA GLY A 167 -4.45 -14.88 5.34
C GLY A 167 -4.70 -15.92 6.42
N ARG A 168 -4.71 -17.21 6.04
CA ARG A 168 -4.85 -18.33 7.00
C ARG A 168 -3.68 -18.40 7.99
N ILE A 169 -2.44 -18.21 7.51
CA ILE A 169 -1.25 -18.21 8.38
C ILE A 169 -1.31 -17.02 9.34
N ALA A 170 -1.63 -15.84 8.87
CA ALA A 170 -1.73 -14.63 9.69
C ALA A 170 -2.78 -14.80 10.81
N GLY A 171 -3.94 -15.36 10.49
CA GLY A 171 -4.99 -15.69 11.48
C GLY A 171 -4.51 -16.72 12.50
N ASN A 172 -3.92 -17.84 12.04
CA ASN A 172 -3.41 -18.89 12.92
C ASN A 172 -2.29 -18.40 13.86
N LEU A 173 -1.44 -17.49 13.40
CA LEU A 173 -0.37 -16.90 14.20
C LEU A 173 -0.84 -15.72 15.07
N GLY A 174 -2.09 -15.27 14.92
CA GLY A 174 -2.63 -14.13 15.66
C GLY A 174 -1.86 -12.83 15.41
N LEU A 175 -1.52 -12.53 14.16
CA LEU A 175 -0.73 -11.35 13.79
C LEU A 175 -1.53 -10.04 13.94
N ASN A 176 -1.78 -9.63 15.16
CA ASN A 176 -2.56 -8.43 15.50
C ASN A 176 -1.85 -7.10 15.19
N ASN A 177 -0.62 -7.16 14.74
CA ASN A 177 0.17 -6.04 14.23
C ASN A 177 0.06 -5.87 12.70
N LEU A 178 -0.56 -6.82 11.99
CA LEU A 178 -0.88 -6.72 10.57
C LEU A 178 -2.27 -6.10 10.40
N ILE A 179 -2.33 -4.96 9.72
CA ILE A 179 -3.56 -4.24 9.41
C ILE A 179 -3.72 -4.22 7.89
N MET A 180 -4.74 -4.90 7.40
CA MET A 180 -5.00 -5.02 5.98
C MET A 180 -6.19 -4.16 5.57
N PHE A 181 -6.01 -3.34 4.54
CA PHE A 181 -7.09 -2.64 3.86
C PHE A 181 -7.41 -3.35 2.55
N TYR A 182 -8.64 -3.78 2.39
CA TYR A 182 -9.13 -4.46 1.20
C TYR A 182 -9.98 -3.50 0.36
N ASP A 183 -9.50 -3.19 -0.84
CA ASP A 183 -10.24 -2.43 -1.85
C ASP A 183 -11.18 -3.35 -2.60
N SER A 184 -12.40 -3.43 -2.11
CA SER A 184 -13.47 -4.28 -2.67
C SER A 184 -14.35 -3.45 -3.61
N ASN A 185 -14.02 -3.42 -4.87
CA ASN A 185 -14.76 -2.70 -5.91
C ASN A 185 -15.49 -3.62 -6.91
N ASN A 186 -15.38 -4.94 -6.73
CA ASN A 186 -15.98 -5.98 -7.56
C ASN A 186 -15.51 -5.97 -9.02
N LEU A 187 -14.37 -5.36 -9.32
CA LEU A 187 -13.84 -5.26 -10.67
C LEU A 187 -12.40 -5.79 -10.76
N GLN A 188 -12.14 -6.50 -11.82
CA GLN A 188 -10.82 -6.89 -12.28
C GLN A 188 -10.49 -6.20 -13.61
N LEU A 189 -9.33 -6.49 -14.20
CA LEU A 189 -8.88 -5.83 -15.42
C LEU A 189 -9.91 -5.81 -16.55
N SER A 190 -10.62 -6.90 -16.77
CA SER A 190 -11.53 -7.07 -17.89
C SER A 190 -12.89 -7.69 -17.54
N THR A 191 -13.17 -7.90 -16.26
CA THR A 191 -14.40 -8.60 -15.83
C THR A 191 -14.78 -8.25 -14.39
N GLU A 192 -15.96 -8.63 -13.98
CA GLU A 192 -16.39 -8.62 -12.59
C GLU A 192 -15.79 -9.81 -11.81
N CYS A 193 -15.50 -9.62 -10.53
CA CYS A 193 -14.92 -10.66 -9.67
C CYS A 193 -15.75 -11.93 -9.63
N GLY A 194 -17.09 -11.82 -9.58
CA GLY A 194 -17.99 -12.96 -9.54
C GLY A 194 -17.94 -13.90 -10.77
N VAL A 195 -17.31 -13.48 -11.86
CA VAL A 195 -17.06 -14.34 -13.03
C VAL A 195 -15.84 -15.25 -12.80
N VAL A 196 -14.88 -14.79 -11.99
CA VAL A 196 -13.63 -15.50 -11.72
C VAL A 196 -13.73 -16.30 -10.42
N MET A 197 -14.20 -15.66 -9.36
CA MET A 197 -14.31 -16.28 -8.05
C MET A 197 -15.57 -15.81 -7.33
N ASN A 198 -16.40 -16.77 -6.93
CA ASN A 198 -17.62 -16.51 -6.17
C ASN A 198 -17.40 -16.86 -4.68
N GLN A 199 -16.53 -16.11 -4.01
CA GLN A 199 -16.20 -16.30 -2.60
C GLN A 199 -16.63 -15.08 -1.79
N ASP A 200 -17.23 -15.30 -0.63
CA ASP A 200 -17.47 -14.26 0.37
C ASP A 200 -16.18 -13.99 1.14
N THR A 201 -15.45 -12.98 0.68
CA THR A 201 -14.16 -12.56 1.27
C THR A 201 -14.34 -12.07 2.70
N GLU A 202 -15.42 -11.35 3.00
CA GLU A 202 -15.70 -10.86 4.36
C GLU A 202 -15.91 -12.01 5.34
N MET A 203 -16.74 -12.98 4.97
CA MET A 203 -17.00 -14.17 5.79
C MET A 203 -15.71 -14.94 6.04
N LYS A 204 -14.88 -15.10 5.03
CA LYS A 204 -13.61 -15.81 5.14
C LYS A 204 -12.66 -15.16 6.15
N TYR A 205 -12.52 -13.84 6.10
CA TYR A 205 -11.61 -13.13 7.03
C TYR A 205 -12.20 -12.95 8.45
N LYS A 206 -13.49 -13.21 8.63
CA LYS A 206 -14.14 -13.27 9.95
C LYS A 206 -14.03 -14.64 10.64
N ALA A 207 -13.80 -15.71 9.88
CA ALA A 207 -13.71 -17.09 10.37
C ALA A 207 -12.33 -17.41 10.94
#